data_52e7f4c8f9555e2c3cd28642b6735b0b
#
_entry.id   52e7f4c8f9555e2c3cd28642b6735b0b
#
_cell.length_a   1.000
_cell.length_b   1.000
_cell.length_c   1.000
_cell.angle_alpha   90.00
_cell.angle_beta   90.00
_cell.angle_gamma   90.00
#
_symmetry.space_group_name_H-M   'P 1'
#
loop_
_entity.id
_entity.type
_entity.pdbx_description
1 polymer ?
#
loop_
_entity_poly.entity_id
_entity_poly.type
_entity_poly.pdbx_seq_one_letter_code
_entity_poly.pdbx_strand_id
1 'polypeptide(L)'
;MSASYSALNMKRANNLLTKSLQRLSSGKRIVSPADDAGGLAVGLKLQSSMRRAAASMMNTQNGMSFLQMQDGAMKVAGEIVDRMAELKAFFNDISKNALDRETYNHEFHELQKELNSLKAQKFNGVSLFAMTEPDNNPLK
;
A
#
# COMPACT_ATOMS: atom_id res chain seq x y z
N MET A 1 -23.79 50.70 -41.38
CA MET A 1 -22.87 50.58 -40.23
C MET A 1 -23.55 49.97 -38.99
N SER A 2 -24.82 50.25 -38.66
CA SER A 2 -25.49 49.68 -37.47
C SER A 2 -25.66 48.15 -37.49
N ALA A 3 -25.93 47.53 -38.63
CA ALA A 3 -26.08 46.08 -38.74
C ALA A 3 -24.80 45.30 -38.41
N SER A 4 -23.64 45.80 -38.80
CA SER A 4 -22.35 45.19 -38.50
C SER A 4 -22.03 45.25 -37.00
N TYR A 5 -22.34 46.32 -36.31
CA TYR A 5 -22.21 46.45 -34.88
C TYR A 5 -23.13 45.50 -34.10
N SER A 6 -24.37 45.35 -34.58
CA SER A 6 -25.34 44.43 -33.96
C SER A 6 -24.88 42.95 -34.11
N ALA A 7 -24.38 42.57 -35.30
CA ALA A 7 -23.83 41.23 -35.53
C ALA A 7 -22.59 40.92 -34.66
N LEU A 8 -21.70 41.91 -34.50
CA LEU A 8 -20.53 41.76 -33.62
C LEU A 8 -20.93 41.61 -32.14
N ASN A 9 -21.90 42.38 -31.67
CA ASN A 9 -22.39 42.30 -30.31
C ASN A 9 -23.08 40.95 -30.03
N MET A 10 -23.87 40.44 -30.98
CA MET A 10 -24.52 39.14 -30.89
C MET A 10 -23.49 38.01 -30.87
N LYS A 11 -22.42 38.07 -31.66
CA LYS A 11 -21.32 37.11 -31.63
C LYS A 11 -20.57 37.11 -30.29
N ARG A 12 -20.32 38.31 -29.74
CA ARG A 12 -19.71 38.44 -28.41
C ARG A 12 -20.59 37.87 -27.31
N ALA A 13 -21.88 38.16 -27.30
CA ALA A 13 -22.83 37.62 -26.34
C ALA A 13 -22.91 36.08 -26.41
N ASN A 14 -22.99 35.52 -27.60
CA ASN A 14 -22.98 34.06 -27.79
C ASN A 14 -21.67 33.39 -27.29
N ASN A 15 -20.52 34.02 -27.54
CA ASN A 15 -19.24 33.49 -27.04
C ASN A 15 -19.19 33.54 -25.52
N LEU A 16 -19.65 34.59 -24.88
CA LEU A 16 -19.72 34.71 -23.41
C LEU A 16 -20.69 33.67 -22.82
N LEU A 17 -21.84 33.48 -23.45
CA LEU A 17 -22.83 32.49 -23.04
C LEU A 17 -22.23 31.08 -23.11
N THR A 18 -21.62 30.71 -24.23
CA THR A 18 -20.97 29.42 -24.42
C THR A 18 -19.89 29.17 -23.36
N LYS A 19 -19.05 30.19 -23.11
CA LYS A 19 -18.01 30.12 -22.08
C LYS A 19 -18.58 29.95 -20.67
N SER A 20 -19.66 30.65 -20.34
CA SER A 20 -20.35 30.55 -19.07
C SER A 20 -20.98 29.17 -18.87
N LEU A 21 -21.60 28.62 -19.91
CA LEU A 21 -22.18 27.27 -19.92
C LEU A 21 -21.09 26.20 -19.73
N GLN A 22 -19.95 26.33 -20.39
CA GLN A 22 -18.81 25.42 -20.23
C GLN A 22 -18.27 25.43 -18.80
N ARG A 23 -18.14 26.62 -18.19
CA ARG A 23 -17.73 26.76 -16.78
C ARG A 23 -18.73 26.15 -15.80
N LEU A 24 -20.00 26.38 -16.02
CA LEU A 24 -21.08 25.84 -15.19
C LEU A 24 -21.14 24.31 -15.30
N SER A 25 -21.06 23.78 -16.52
CA SER A 25 -21.09 22.33 -16.78
C SER A 25 -19.86 21.61 -16.23
N SER A 26 -18.66 22.21 -16.33
CA SER A 26 -17.42 21.61 -15.82
C SER A 26 -17.20 21.83 -14.32
N GLY A 27 -17.92 22.77 -13.70
CA GLY A 27 -17.69 23.20 -12.31
C GLY A 27 -16.33 23.88 -12.10
N LYS A 28 -15.62 24.25 -13.19
CA LYS A 28 -14.27 24.83 -13.14
C LYS A 28 -14.26 26.24 -13.71
N ARG A 29 -13.53 27.13 -13.06
CA ARG A 29 -13.34 28.51 -13.54
C ARG A 29 -12.48 28.57 -14.81
N ILE A 30 -11.45 27.74 -14.88
CA ILE A 30 -10.51 27.61 -16.01
C ILE A 30 -10.83 26.30 -16.73
N VAL A 31 -11.35 26.40 -17.94
CA VAL A 31 -11.78 25.24 -18.75
C VAL A 31 -10.80 24.98 -19.89
N SER A 32 -10.15 26.02 -20.41
CA SER A 32 -9.19 25.90 -21.50
C SER A 32 -7.91 26.69 -21.24
N PRO A 33 -6.77 26.32 -21.86
CA PRO A 33 -5.52 27.07 -21.76
C PRO A 33 -5.65 28.54 -22.18
N ALA A 34 -6.62 28.84 -23.05
CA ALA A 34 -6.91 30.20 -23.52
C ALA A 34 -7.56 31.10 -22.43
N ASP A 35 -8.12 30.49 -21.38
CA ASP A 35 -8.70 31.24 -20.23
C ASP A 35 -7.63 31.78 -19.30
N ASP A 36 -6.66 30.92 -18.92
CA ASP A 36 -5.54 31.24 -18.06
C ASP A 36 -4.51 30.09 -18.14
N ALA A 37 -3.53 30.21 -19.03
CA ALA A 37 -2.51 29.20 -19.22
C ALA A 37 -1.61 29.01 -17.98
N GLY A 38 -1.30 30.10 -17.27
CA GLY A 38 -0.50 30.05 -16.05
C GLY A 38 -1.22 29.35 -14.89
N GLY A 39 -2.46 29.77 -14.64
CA GLY A 39 -3.30 29.17 -13.61
C GLY A 39 -3.59 27.69 -13.88
N LEU A 40 -3.81 27.32 -15.15
CA LEU A 40 -4.02 25.92 -15.55
C LEU A 40 -2.75 25.09 -15.29
N ALA A 41 -1.56 25.58 -15.68
CA ALA A 41 -0.29 24.88 -15.45
C ALA A 41 -0.03 24.65 -13.97
N VAL A 42 -0.25 25.67 -13.12
CA VAL A 42 -0.12 25.53 -11.66
C VAL A 42 -1.13 24.54 -11.11
N GLY A 43 -2.38 24.61 -11.55
CA GLY A 43 -3.44 23.69 -11.14
C GLY A 43 -3.11 22.23 -11.47
N LEU A 44 -2.64 21.95 -12.68
CA LEU A 44 -2.22 20.61 -13.11
C LEU A 44 -1.02 20.10 -12.32
N LYS A 45 -0.02 20.97 -12.06
CA LYS A 45 1.13 20.63 -11.23
C LYS A 45 0.72 20.28 -9.81
N LEU A 46 -0.17 21.07 -9.22
CA LEU A 46 -0.69 20.83 -7.87
C LEU A 46 -1.49 19.52 -7.82
N GLN A 47 -2.36 19.28 -8.79
CA GLN A 47 -3.13 18.04 -8.90
C GLN A 47 -2.22 16.82 -9.04
N SER A 48 -1.16 16.90 -9.84
CA SER A 48 -0.15 15.84 -9.96
C SER A 48 0.58 15.59 -8.63
N SER A 49 0.93 16.66 -7.90
CA SER A 49 1.57 16.55 -6.58
C SER A 49 0.63 15.90 -5.55
N MET A 50 -0.65 16.26 -5.55
CA MET A 50 -1.66 15.64 -4.68
C MET A 50 -1.83 14.15 -4.98
N ARG A 51 -1.86 13.75 -6.25
CA ARG A 51 -1.94 12.32 -6.64
C ARG A 51 -0.71 11.54 -6.17
N ARG A 52 0.48 12.11 -6.31
CA ARG A 52 1.72 11.48 -5.81
C ARG A 52 1.71 11.36 -4.29
N ALA A 53 1.28 12.40 -3.58
CA ALA A 53 1.16 12.36 -2.13
C ALA A 53 0.15 11.29 -1.67
N ALA A 54 -1.01 11.19 -2.33
CA ALA A 54 -1.99 10.16 -2.04
C ALA A 54 -1.45 8.74 -2.29
N ALA A 55 -0.74 8.52 -3.42
CA ALA A 55 -0.10 7.24 -3.70
C ALA A 55 0.98 6.89 -2.66
N SER A 56 1.80 7.87 -2.26
CA SER A 56 2.80 7.68 -1.19
C SER A 56 2.15 7.33 0.14
N MET A 57 1.03 7.96 0.49
CA MET A 57 0.27 7.64 1.70
C MET A 57 -0.27 6.21 1.67
N MET A 58 -0.83 5.76 0.54
CA MET A 58 -1.28 4.38 0.36
C MET A 58 -0.12 3.38 0.49
N ASN A 59 1.03 3.68 -0.11
CA ASN A 59 2.22 2.83 -0.01
C ASN A 59 2.70 2.72 1.45
N THR A 60 2.66 3.82 2.19
CA THR A 60 3.01 3.82 3.63
C THR A 60 2.03 2.97 4.44
N GLN A 61 0.73 3.07 4.18
CA GLN A 61 -0.28 2.24 4.85
C GLN A 61 -0.08 0.74 4.55
N ASN A 62 0.21 0.40 3.28
CA ASN A 62 0.52 -0.98 2.89
C ASN A 62 1.79 -1.49 3.60
N GLY A 63 2.83 -0.65 3.68
CA GLY A 63 4.05 -0.95 4.43
C GLY A 63 3.78 -1.18 5.92
N MET A 64 2.96 -0.35 6.55
CA MET A 64 2.54 -0.54 7.93
C MET A 64 1.80 -1.86 8.15
N SER A 65 0.87 -2.21 7.25
CA SER A 65 0.15 -3.47 7.32
C SER A 65 1.08 -4.69 7.18
N PHE A 66 2.06 -4.60 6.28
CA PHE A 66 3.11 -5.62 6.13
C PHE A 66 3.92 -5.80 7.42
N LEU A 67 4.38 -4.69 8.02
CA LEU A 67 5.16 -4.73 9.26
C LEU A 67 4.35 -5.24 10.46
N GLN A 68 3.06 -4.89 10.55
CA GLN A 68 2.18 -5.41 11.59
C GLN A 68 1.99 -6.93 11.49
N MET A 69 1.84 -7.45 10.26
CA MET A 69 1.76 -8.89 10.04
C MET A 69 3.09 -9.58 10.37
N GLN A 70 4.22 -8.97 10.01
CA GLN A 70 5.54 -9.47 10.35
C GLN A 70 5.77 -9.48 11.87
N ASP A 71 5.38 -8.44 12.59
CA ASP A 71 5.44 -8.37 14.05
C ASP A 71 4.61 -9.47 14.71
N GLY A 72 3.38 -9.68 14.22
CA GLY A 72 2.53 -10.78 14.68
C GLY A 72 3.16 -12.15 14.48
N ALA A 73 3.71 -12.39 13.29
CA ALA A 73 4.39 -13.66 12.99
C ALA A 73 5.67 -13.85 13.85
N MET A 74 6.41 -12.77 14.13
CA MET A 74 7.59 -12.82 15.02
C MET A 74 7.21 -13.15 16.47
N LYS A 75 6.09 -12.64 16.97
CA LYS A 75 5.57 -12.99 18.31
C LYS A 75 5.25 -14.48 18.42
N VAL A 76 4.52 -15.01 17.44
CA VAL A 76 4.22 -16.45 17.40
C VAL A 76 5.51 -17.28 17.30
N ALA A 77 6.49 -16.85 16.48
CA ALA A 77 7.79 -17.51 16.41
C ALA A 77 8.51 -17.51 17.77
N GLY A 78 8.44 -16.40 18.52
CA GLY A 78 8.99 -16.31 19.88
C GLY A 78 8.36 -17.33 20.83
N GLU A 79 7.03 -17.40 20.87
CA GLU A 79 6.29 -18.35 21.69
C GLU A 79 6.65 -19.81 21.36
N ILE A 80 6.78 -20.15 20.08
CA ILE A 80 7.21 -21.49 19.63
C ILE A 80 8.63 -21.78 20.12
N VAL A 81 9.57 -20.84 19.95
CA VAL A 81 10.96 -21.04 20.36
C VAL A 81 11.08 -21.17 21.88
N ASP A 82 10.33 -20.38 22.65
CA ASP A 82 10.29 -20.49 24.11
C ASP A 82 9.77 -21.86 24.54
N ARG A 83 8.69 -22.34 23.92
CA ARG A 83 8.17 -23.69 24.19
C ARG A 83 9.16 -24.78 23.81
N MET A 84 9.86 -24.66 22.70
CA MET A 84 10.91 -25.60 22.30
C MET A 84 12.06 -25.61 23.34
N ALA A 85 12.43 -24.46 23.92
CA ALA A 85 13.44 -24.36 24.97
C ALA A 85 12.99 -25.07 26.26
N GLU A 86 11.72 -24.91 26.66
CA GLU A 86 11.14 -25.65 27.79
C GLU A 86 11.20 -27.16 27.57
N LEU A 87 10.75 -27.64 26.40
CA LEU A 87 10.77 -29.07 26.05
C LEU A 87 12.19 -29.66 26.10
N LYS A 88 13.17 -28.89 25.63
CA LYS A 88 14.58 -29.27 25.71
C LYS A 88 15.06 -29.40 27.18
N ALA A 89 14.62 -28.48 28.04
CA ALA A 89 14.94 -28.56 29.48
C ALA A 89 14.33 -29.82 30.12
N PHE A 90 13.05 -30.10 29.82
CA PHE A 90 12.36 -31.30 30.30
C PHE A 90 12.98 -32.60 29.76
N PHE A 91 13.41 -32.65 28.52
CA PHE A 91 14.08 -33.79 27.92
C PHE A 91 15.38 -34.14 28.62
N ASN A 92 16.11 -33.12 29.08
CA ASN A 92 17.38 -33.28 29.78
C ASN A 92 17.21 -33.59 31.29
N ASP A 93 16.00 -33.56 31.81
CA ASP A 93 15.74 -33.87 33.21
C ASP A 93 15.98 -35.39 33.49
N ILE A 94 16.84 -35.69 34.46
CA ILE A 94 17.20 -37.05 34.82
C ILE A 94 16.05 -37.85 35.48
N SER A 95 15.02 -37.14 35.98
CA SER A 95 13.83 -37.76 36.56
C SER A 95 12.81 -38.28 35.54
N LYS A 96 12.98 -37.97 34.26
CA LYS A 96 12.05 -38.33 33.19
C LYS A 96 12.37 -39.73 32.61
N ASN A 97 11.31 -40.50 32.42
CA ASN A 97 11.40 -41.83 31.80
C ASN A 97 11.52 -41.74 30.27
N ALA A 98 11.71 -42.88 29.61
CA ALA A 98 11.88 -42.94 28.17
C ALA A 98 10.60 -42.48 27.38
N LEU A 99 9.42 -42.82 27.91
CA LEU A 99 8.14 -42.43 27.28
C LEU A 99 7.89 -40.92 27.33
N ASP A 100 8.23 -40.31 28.52
CA ASP A 100 8.13 -38.84 28.66
C ASP A 100 9.05 -38.13 27.64
N ARG A 101 10.29 -38.61 27.50
CA ARG A 101 11.25 -38.03 26.54
C ARG A 101 10.80 -38.19 25.07
N GLU A 102 10.20 -39.33 24.75
CA GLU A 102 9.63 -39.55 23.43
C GLU A 102 8.47 -38.55 23.13
N THR A 103 7.60 -38.34 24.12
CA THR A 103 6.50 -37.36 24.02
C THR A 103 7.05 -35.92 23.82
N TYR A 104 8.06 -35.51 24.59
CA TYR A 104 8.68 -34.20 24.42
C TYR A 104 9.36 -34.04 23.05
N ASN A 105 10.02 -35.08 22.59
CA ASN A 105 10.64 -35.08 21.26
C ASN A 105 9.62 -34.99 20.12
N HIS A 106 8.49 -35.66 20.25
CA HIS A 106 7.41 -35.56 19.29
C HIS A 106 6.84 -34.13 19.22
N GLU A 107 6.51 -33.52 20.38
CA GLU A 107 6.03 -32.15 20.44
C GLU A 107 7.07 -31.17 19.88
N PHE A 108 8.34 -31.35 20.18
CA PHE A 108 9.43 -30.54 19.63
C PHE A 108 9.48 -30.59 18.09
N HIS A 109 9.30 -31.75 17.50
CA HIS A 109 9.26 -31.89 16.05
C HIS A 109 8.03 -31.24 15.41
N GLU A 110 6.87 -31.31 16.07
CA GLU A 110 5.68 -30.59 15.57
C GLU A 110 5.88 -29.08 15.62
N LEU A 111 6.45 -28.53 16.69
CA LEU A 111 6.80 -27.11 16.79
C LEU A 111 7.84 -26.70 15.74
N GLN A 112 8.81 -27.56 15.38
CA GLN A 112 9.72 -27.30 14.28
C GLN A 112 9.00 -27.18 12.93
N LYS A 113 8.02 -28.06 12.68
CA LYS A 113 7.21 -27.97 11.45
C LYS A 113 6.38 -26.68 11.43
N GLU A 114 5.80 -26.29 12.54
CA GLU A 114 5.04 -25.06 12.67
C GLU A 114 5.93 -23.83 12.41
N LEU A 115 7.13 -23.79 13.00
CA LEU A 115 8.09 -22.72 12.75
C LEU A 115 8.51 -22.64 11.27
N ASN A 116 8.71 -23.79 10.61
CA ASN A 116 8.99 -23.83 9.18
C ASN A 116 7.80 -23.35 8.33
N SER A 117 6.58 -23.67 8.72
CA SER A 117 5.38 -23.16 8.04
C SER A 117 5.23 -21.64 8.20
N LEU A 118 5.54 -21.12 9.38
CA LEU A 118 5.55 -19.69 9.66
C LEU A 118 6.57 -18.96 8.78
N LYS A 119 7.77 -19.52 8.63
CA LYS A 119 8.82 -18.97 7.74
C LYS A 119 8.35 -18.88 6.27
N ALA A 120 7.47 -19.77 5.83
CA ALA A 120 6.93 -19.79 4.47
C ALA A 120 5.77 -18.82 4.23
N GLN A 121 5.29 -18.13 5.28
CA GLN A 121 4.18 -17.19 5.16
C GLN A 121 4.50 -16.00 4.27
N LYS A 122 3.45 -15.58 3.54
CA LYS A 122 3.53 -14.48 2.57
C LYS A 122 2.40 -13.48 2.81
N PHE A 123 2.70 -12.22 2.61
CA PHE A 123 1.72 -11.14 2.52
C PHE A 123 1.61 -10.68 1.08
N ASN A 124 0.44 -10.83 0.47
CA ASN A 124 0.20 -10.47 -0.94
C ASN A 124 1.27 -11.04 -1.91
N GLY A 125 1.70 -12.29 -1.70
CA GLY A 125 2.72 -12.95 -2.50
C GLY A 125 4.17 -12.62 -2.13
N VAL A 126 4.41 -11.63 -1.28
CA VAL A 126 5.73 -11.26 -0.77
C VAL A 126 6.02 -12.03 0.51
N SER A 127 7.17 -12.69 0.60
CA SER A 127 7.57 -13.41 1.82
C SER A 127 7.79 -12.44 2.98
N LEU A 128 7.30 -12.82 4.17
CA LEU A 128 7.49 -12.00 5.37
C LEU A 128 8.95 -12.03 5.89
N PHE A 129 9.69 -13.10 5.59
CA PHE A 129 11.02 -13.36 6.16
C PHE A 129 12.13 -13.60 5.14
N ALA A 130 11.84 -13.59 3.83
CA ALA A 130 12.86 -13.77 2.82
C ALA A 130 13.72 -12.52 2.68
N MET A 131 15.01 -12.66 2.89
CA MET A 131 16.01 -11.61 2.61
C MET A 131 16.37 -11.51 1.12
N THR A 132 15.72 -12.27 0.25
CA THR A 132 15.98 -12.21 -1.19
C THR A 132 15.16 -11.06 -1.74
N GLU A 133 15.82 -10.01 -2.24
CA GLU A 133 15.16 -9.00 -3.07
C GLU A 133 14.38 -9.71 -4.17
N PRO A 134 13.11 -9.35 -4.40
CA PRO A 134 12.43 -9.81 -5.60
C PRO A 134 13.15 -9.20 -6.79
N ASP A 135 13.91 -10.02 -7.53
CA ASP A 135 14.59 -9.65 -8.78
C ASP A 135 13.57 -9.43 -9.90
N ASN A 136 12.60 -8.59 -9.65
CA ASN A 136 11.59 -8.23 -10.63
C ASN A 136 11.16 -6.79 -10.43
N ASN A 137 12.06 -5.86 -10.75
CA ASN A 137 11.71 -4.45 -10.86
C ASN A 137 11.42 -4.11 -12.33
N PRO A 138 10.14 -4.09 -12.76
CA PRO A 138 9.76 -3.72 -14.13
C PRO A 138 10.01 -2.24 -14.44
N LEU A 139 10.52 -1.47 -13.48
CA LEU A 139 10.82 -0.05 -13.60
C LEU A 139 12.33 0.24 -13.71
N LYS A 140 13.14 -0.78 -14.00
CA LYS A 140 14.54 -0.61 -14.43
C LYS A 140 14.61 -0.41 -15.92
#